data_43a514a562d480274ee0d37a1d82473d
#
_entry.id   43a514a562d480274ee0d37a1d82473d
#
_cell.length_a   1.000
_cell.length_b   1.000
_cell.length_c   1.000
_cell.angle_alpha   90.00
_cell.angle_beta   90.00
_cell.angle_gamma   90.00
#
_symmetry.space_group_name_H-M   'P 1'
#
loop_
_entity.id
_entity.type
_entity.pdbx_description
1 polymer ?
#
loop_
_entity_poly.entity_id
_entity_poly.type
_entity_poly.pdbx_seq_one_letter_code
_entity_poly.pdbx_strand_id
1 'polypeptide(L)'
;MDRRKAIQRLMVVPGALLFQERAQAGGQLEEPLADSVRTALSSAIANDAPPVPVFASTEARLAYLRWLSGMSDRLYGRKKDFNTRIEFLQTVWYEAQRAGLDVSLVMGLIQVESAFRKYAVSSVGARGYMQVMPFWSRVIGDGDPGKLFHMQTNLRFGCV
;
A
#
# COMPACT_ATOMS: atom_id res chain seq x y z
N MET A 1 36.66 -60.17 31.42
CA MET A 1 35.20 -60.13 31.11
C MET A 1 34.64 -58.93 31.78
N ASP A 2 34.44 -57.87 31.08
CA ASP A 2 33.24 -57.07 31.27
C ASP A 2 33.08 -56.11 30.11
N ARG A 3 31.96 -56.30 29.43
CA ARG A 3 31.53 -55.55 28.30
C ARG A 3 30.60 -54.44 28.85
N ARG A 4 30.68 -53.26 28.38
CA ARG A 4 29.69 -52.20 28.26
C ARG A 4 30.27 -50.84 28.68
N LYS A 5 30.97 -50.22 27.77
CA LYS A 5 30.99 -48.72 27.74
C LYS A 5 30.45 -48.27 26.39
N ALA A 6 29.14 -48.13 26.34
CA ALA A 6 28.45 -47.45 25.27
C ALA A 6 28.75 -45.95 25.36
N ILE A 7 29.50 -45.47 24.41
CA ILE A 7 29.79 -44.03 24.26
C ILE A 7 28.55 -43.41 23.61
N GLN A 8 27.72 -42.72 24.40
CA GLN A 8 26.72 -41.82 23.90
C GLN A 8 27.41 -40.58 23.30
N ARG A 9 27.55 -40.57 21.98
CA ARG A 9 27.90 -39.33 21.25
C ARG A 9 26.68 -38.43 21.25
N LEU A 10 26.74 -37.42 22.09
CA LEU A 10 25.82 -36.28 22.06
C LEU A 10 26.07 -35.52 20.74
N MET A 11 25.16 -35.66 19.77
CA MET A 11 25.14 -34.78 18.60
C MET A 11 24.65 -33.41 19.06
N VAL A 12 25.58 -32.50 19.22
CA VAL A 12 25.27 -31.08 19.31
C VAL A 12 24.87 -30.62 17.89
N VAL A 13 23.58 -30.46 17.66
CA VAL A 13 23.07 -29.79 16.45
C VAL A 13 23.33 -28.29 16.65
N PRO A 14 24.17 -27.66 15.84
CA PRO A 14 24.30 -26.22 15.92
C PRO A 14 22.94 -25.61 15.53
N GLY A 15 22.33 -24.92 16.47
CA GLY A 15 21.09 -24.18 16.24
C GLY A 15 21.32 -23.18 15.11
N ALA A 16 20.68 -23.43 13.97
CA ALA A 16 20.57 -22.44 12.91
C ALA A 16 19.81 -21.26 13.48
N LEU A 17 20.50 -20.18 13.79
CA LEU A 17 19.93 -18.88 14.03
C LEU A 17 19.26 -18.48 12.71
N LEU A 18 17.95 -18.74 12.63
CA LEU A 18 17.10 -18.16 11.61
C LEU A 18 17.08 -16.65 11.88
N PHE A 19 17.96 -15.94 11.21
CA PHE A 19 17.81 -14.50 11.03
C PHE A 19 16.49 -14.32 10.26
N GLN A 20 15.40 -14.05 10.97
CA GLN A 20 14.24 -13.45 10.38
C GLN A 20 14.64 -12.04 9.97
N GLU A 21 15.10 -11.91 8.74
CA GLU A 21 15.12 -10.60 8.08
C GLU A 21 13.68 -10.11 8.05
N ARG A 22 13.36 -9.25 8.99
CA ARG A 22 12.14 -8.45 8.89
C ARG A 22 12.31 -7.62 7.65
N ALA A 23 11.56 -7.94 6.59
CA ALA A 23 11.43 -7.08 5.44
C ALA A 23 10.99 -5.70 5.97
N GLN A 24 11.91 -4.76 6.02
CA GLN A 24 11.60 -3.36 6.34
C GLN A 24 10.95 -2.76 5.10
N ALA A 25 9.63 -2.89 5.00
CA ALA A 25 8.87 -2.07 4.08
C ALA A 25 9.13 -0.61 4.46
N GLY A 26 9.60 0.21 3.52
CA GLY A 26 9.72 1.65 3.69
C GLY A 26 11.14 2.24 3.80
N GLY A 27 12.17 1.53 3.39
CA GLY A 27 13.53 2.07 3.28
C GLY A 27 13.80 2.84 1.97
N GLN A 28 12.80 3.53 1.42
CA GLN A 28 13.01 4.37 0.24
C GLN A 28 13.95 5.53 0.60
N LEU A 29 15.07 5.62 -0.13
CA LEU A 29 15.98 6.75 -0.07
C LEU A 29 15.53 7.81 -1.08
N GLU A 30 15.72 9.10 -0.72
CA GLU A 30 15.51 10.21 -1.65
C GLU A 30 16.63 10.22 -2.69
N GLU A 31 16.32 9.83 -3.93
CA GLU A 31 17.26 9.89 -5.05
C GLU A 31 16.86 11.01 -6.01
N PRO A 32 17.84 11.72 -6.64
CA PRO A 32 17.53 12.72 -7.65
C PRO A 32 16.80 12.11 -8.84
N LEU A 33 15.61 12.62 -9.14
CA LEU A 33 14.87 12.26 -10.35
C LEU A 33 15.33 13.09 -11.52
N ALA A 34 15.38 12.51 -12.73
CA ALA A 34 15.50 13.28 -13.96
C ALA A 34 14.32 14.27 -14.08
N ASP A 35 14.58 15.48 -14.57
CA ASP A 35 13.59 16.56 -14.63
C ASP A 35 12.32 16.18 -15.40
N SER A 36 12.47 15.41 -16.49
CA SER A 36 11.32 14.90 -17.27
C SER A 36 10.44 13.95 -16.47
N VAL A 37 11.05 13.06 -15.68
CA VAL A 37 10.32 12.12 -14.82
C VAL A 37 9.61 12.89 -13.71
N ARG A 38 10.30 13.82 -13.04
CA ARG A 38 9.72 14.68 -12.00
C ARG A 38 8.52 15.46 -12.53
N THR A 39 8.63 16.07 -13.71
CA THR A 39 7.55 16.83 -14.33
C THR A 39 6.34 15.93 -14.63
N ALA A 40 6.56 14.75 -15.19
CA ALA A 40 5.48 13.80 -15.47
C ALA A 40 4.75 13.34 -14.19
N LEU A 41 5.50 13.01 -13.13
CA LEU A 41 4.93 12.61 -11.84
C LEU A 41 4.18 13.76 -11.17
N SER A 42 4.74 14.99 -11.18
CA SER A 42 4.07 16.17 -10.63
C SER A 42 2.75 16.46 -11.34
N SER A 43 2.70 16.34 -12.67
CA SER A 43 1.46 16.48 -13.44
C SER A 43 0.44 15.40 -13.06
N ALA A 44 0.88 14.16 -12.83
CA ALA A 44 0.01 13.08 -12.40
C ALA A 44 -0.57 13.31 -10.99
N ILE A 45 0.20 13.95 -10.09
CA ILE A 45 -0.24 14.26 -8.73
C ILE A 45 -1.20 15.47 -8.70
N ALA A 46 -1.04 16.45 -9.57
CA ALA A 46 -1.75 17.72 -9.52
C ALA A 46 -3.25 17.65 -9.84
N ASN A 47 -3.75 16.56 -10.44
CA ASN A 47 -5.16 16.42 -10.80
C ASN A 47 -6.07 16.31 -9.56
N ASP A 48 -7.24 16.97 -9.63
CA ASP A 48 -8.25 17.05 -8.57
C ASP A 48 -9.07 15.75 -8.37
N ALA A 49 -10.14 15.87 -7.58
CA ALA A 49 -11.02 14.80 -7.12
C ALA A 49 -11.41 13.80 -8.21
N PRO A 50 -11.59 12.49 -7.87
CA PRO A 50 -11.99 11.51 -8.85
C PRO A 50 -13.36 11.88 -9.46
N PRO A 51 -13.47 11.90 -10.80
CA PRO A 51 -14.75 12.08 -11.44
C PRO A 51 -15.66 10.89 -11.17
N VAL A 52 -16.96 11.07 -11.34
CA VAL A 52 -17.90 9.95 -11.33
C VAL A 52 -17.48 8.94 -12.40
N PRO A 53 -17.31 7.64 -12.06
CA PRO A 53 -16.87 6.66 -13.03
C PRO A 53 -17.82 6.56 -14.23
N VAL A 54 -17.28 6.68 -15.44
CA VAL A 54 -17.99 6.47 -16.70
C VAL A 54 -17.60 5.08 -17.21
N PHE A 55 -18.58 4.26 -17.59
CA PHE A 55 -18.38 2.90 -18.05
C PHE A 55 -18.75 2.77 -19.52
N ALA A 56 -17.94 2.04 -20.28
CA ALA A 56 -18.14 1.81 -21.69
C ALA A 56 -19.38 0.93 -21.98
N SER A 57 -19.81 0.11 -21.02
CA SER A 57 -20.97 -0.76 -21.15
C SER A 57 -21.70 -0.97 -19.82
N THR A 58 -22.92 -1.50 -19.90
CA THR A 58 -23.69 -1.91 -18.72
C THR A 58 -22.99 -3.06 -17.98
N GLU A 59 -22.37 -3.98 -18.69
CA GLU A 59 -21.62 -5.10 -18.13
C GLU A 59 -20.44 -4.63 -17.30
N ALA A 60 -19.67 -3.64 -17.82
CA ALA A 60 -18.55 -3.02 -17.10
C ALA A 60 -19.04 -2.33 -15.82
N ARG A 61 -20.16 -1.62 -15.89
CA ARG A 61 -20.79 -1.00 -14.72
C ARG A 61 -21.23 -2.04 -13.68
N LEU A 62 -21.85 -3.11 -14.10
CA LEU A 62 -22.29 -4.19 -13.21
C LEU A 62 -21.09 -4.91 -12.57
N ALA A 63 -20.00 -5.14 -13.32
CA ALA A 63 -18.77 -5.71 -12.79
C ALA A 63 -18.17 -4.83 -11.70
N TYR A 64 -18.09 -3.52 -11.93
CA TYR A 64 -17.66 -2.55 -10.93
C TYR A 64 -18.53 -2.56 -9.67
N LEU A 65 -19.87 -2.56 -9.82
CA LEU A 65 -20.77 -2.56 -8.67
C LEU A 65 -20.67 -3.86 -7.85
N ARG A 66 -20.49 -5.02 -8.50
CA ARG A 66 -20.24 -6.29 -7.81
C ARG A 66 -18.92 -6.25 -7.05
N TRP A 67 -17.86 -5.74 -7.68
CA TRP A 67 -16.57 -5.54 -7.01
C TRP A 67 -16.71 -4.62 -5.81
N LEU A 68 -17.34 -3.46 -5.95
CA LEU A 68 -17.53 -2.45 -4.90
C LEU A 68 -18.29 -3.04 -3.70
N SER A 69 -19.38 -3.77 -3.96
CA SER A 69 -20.17 -4.45 -2.92
C SER A 69 -19.32 -5.51 -2.20
N GLY A 70 -18.71 -6.44 -2.95
CA GLY A 70 -17.92 -7.51 -2.35
C GLY A 70 -16.71 -7.02 -1.57
N MET A 71 -16.06 -5.95 -2.03
CA MET A 71 -14.95 -5.34 -1.30
C MET A 71 -15.42 -4.54 -0.09
N SER A 72 -16.58 -3.91 -0.16
CA SER A 72 -17.19 -3.24 0.99
C SER A 72 -17.47 -4.24 2.12
N ASP A 73 -18.01 -5.42 1.82
CA ASP A 73 -18.26 -6.46 2.81
C ASP A 73 -16.94 -6.95 3.45
N ARG A 74 -15.92 -7.19 2.65
CA ARG A 74 -14.59 -7.62 3.14
C ARG A 74 -13.92 -6.59 4.04
N LEU A 75 -14.10 -5.30 3.75
CA LEU A 75 -13.51 -4.20 4.53
C LEU A 75 -14.34 -3.79 5.75
N TYR A 76 -15.53 -4.33 5.95
CA TYR A 76 -16.41 -3.95 7.07
C TYR A 76 -15.71 -3.99 8.44
N GLY A 77 -14.93 -5.04 8.69
CA GLY A 77 -14.18 -5.19 9.94
C GLY A 77 -13.07 -4.14 10.16
N ARG A 78 -12.58 -3.53 9.08
CA ARG A 78 -11.50 -2.52 9.09
C ARG A 78 -12.02 -1.09 8.99
N LYS A 79 -13.11 -0.90 8.27
CA LYS A 79 -13.78 0.39 8.02
C LYS A 79 -15.28 0.23 8.25
N LYS A 80 -15.73 0.46 9.47
CA LYS A 80 -17.13 0.25 9.86
C LYS A 80 -18.08 1.25 9.23
N ASP A 81 -17.65 2.54 9.12
CA ASP A 81 -18.46 3.57 8.49
C ASP A 81 -18.65 3.29 6.99
N PHE A 82 -19.90 3.20 6.56
CA PHE A 82 -20.26 2.84 5.19
C PHE A 82 -19.79 3.87 4.18
N ASN A 83 -20.04 5.15 4.44
CA ASN A 83 -19.71 6.22 3.49
C ASN A 83 -18.20 6.32 3.28
N THR A 84 -17.42 6.35 4.37
CA THR A 84 -15.96 6.34 4.31
C THR A 84 -15.43 5.09 3.58
N ARG A 85 -16.06 3.93 3.76
CA ARG A 85 -15.66 2.70 3.10
C ARG A 85 -15.91 2.74 1.60
N ILE A 86 -17.07 3.23 1.19
CA ILE A 86 -17.41 3.38 -0.24
C ILE A 86 -16.50 4.43 -0.90
N GLU A 87 -16.32 5.59 -0.29
CA GLU A 87 -15.42 6.64 -0.77
C GLU A 87 -13.99 6.11 -0.96
N PHE A 88 -13.48 5.36 0.03
CA PHE A 88 -12.17 4.74 -0.04
C PHE A 88 -12.06 3.78 -1.23
N LEU A 89 -13.01 2.88 -1.42
CA LEU A 89 -13.00 1.91 -2.52
C LEU A 89 -13.12 2.59 -3.88
N GLN A 90 -13.96 3.60 -3.99
CA GLN A 90 -14.10 4.40 -5.23
C GLN A 90 -12.78 5.11 -5.56
N THR A 91 -12.12 5.69 -4.56
CA THR A 91 -10.83 6.37 -4.74
C THR A 91 -9.75 5.38 -5.15
N VAL A 92 -9.65 4.22 -4.50
CA VAL A 92 -8.70 3.16 -4.88
C VAL A 92 -8.93 2.69 -6.32
N TRP A 93 -10.20 2.43 -6.68
CA TRP A 93 -10.54 2.05 -8.05
C TRP A 93 -10.07 3.11 -9.06
N TYR A 94 -10.41 4.37 -8.80
CA TYR A 94 -10.06 5.48 -9.68
C TYR A 94 -8.54 5.63 -9.85
N GLU A 95 -7.79 5.68 -8.74
CA GLU A 95 -6.34 5.90 -8.80
C GLU A 95 -5.61 4.70 -9.42
N ALA A 96 -6.06 3.48 -9.17
CA ALA A 96 -5.52 2.29 -9.81
C ALA A 96 -5.76 2.31 -11.33
N GLN A 97 -7.00 2.57 -11.78
CA GLN A 97 -7.31 2.65 -13.21
C GLN A 97 -6.53 3.77 -13.90
N ARG A 98 -6.43 4.93 -13.28
CA ARG A 98 -5.69 6.08 -13.80
C ARG A 98 -4.20 5.77 -13.98
N ALA A 99 -3.62 5.01 -13.07
CA ALA A 99 -2.21 4.59 -13.10
C ALA A 99 -1.98 3.32 -13.95
N GLY A 100 -3.02 2.72 -14.52
CA GLY A 100 -2.91 1.45 -15.26
C GLY A 100 -2.58 0.24 -14.39
N LEU A 101 -2.90 0.30 -13.09
CA LEU A 101 -2.61 -0.76 -12.12
C LEU A 101 -3.82 -1.68 -11.91
N ASP A 102 -3.54 -2.95 -11.59
CA ASP A 102 -4.57 -3.86 -11.11
C ASP A 102 -5.07 -3.43 -9.73
N VAL A 103 -6.39 -3.28 -9.58
CA VAL A 103 -7.03 -2.84 -8.34
C VAL A 103 -6.76 -3.82 -7.19
N SER A 104 -6.68 -5.12 -7.47
CA SER A 104 -6.42 -6.14 -6.45
C SER A 104 -4.99 -6.03 -5.94
N LEU A 105 -4.04 -5.68 -6.81
CA LEU A 105 -2.65 -5.40 -6.43
C LEU A 105 -2.59 -4.20 -5.48
N VAL A 106 -3.24 -3.09 -5.84
CA VAL A 106 -3.27 -1.87 -4.99
C VAL A 106 -3.92 -2.17 -3.64
N MET A 107 -5.02 -2.91 -3.61
CA MET A 107 -5.68 -3.32 -2.36
C MET A 107 -4.78 -4.21 -1.48
N GLY A 108 -4.05 -5.15 -2.10
CA GLY A 108 -3.07 -6.00 -1.42
C GLY A 108 -1.93 -5.18 -0.82
N LEU A 109 -1.40 -4.22 -1.58
CA LEU A 109 -0.37 -3.31 -1.09
C LEU A 109 -0.85 -2.50 0.11
N ILE A 110 -2.03 -1.89 0.05
CA ILE A 110 -2.60 -1.13 1.18
C ILE A 110 -2.78 -2.02 2.42
N GLN A 111 -3.15 -3.28 2.25
CA GLN A 111 -3.28 -4.22 3.36
C GLN A 111 -1.94 -4.46 4.05
N VAL A 112 -0.86 -4.64 3.28
CA VAL A 112 0.50 -4.87 3.80
C VAL A 112 1.04 -3.61 4.46
N GLU A 113 0.92 -2.45 3.80
CA GLU A 113 1.53 -1.20 4.23
C GLU A 113 0.88 -0.62 5.48
N SER A 114 -0.43 -0.62 5.57
CA SER A 114 -1.14 0.06 6.65
C SER A 114 -2.23 -0.76 7.33
N ALA A 115 -2.57 -1.94 6.81
CA ALA A 115 -3.79 -2.65 7.17
C ALA A 115 -5.04 -1.75 7.09
N PHE A 116 -5.12 -0.91 6.04
CA PHE A 116 -6.19 0.06 5.76
C PHE A 116 -6.33 1.19 6.80
N ARG A 117 -5.26 1.51 7.54
CA ARG A 117 -5.27 2.60 8.53
C ARG A 117 -4.88 3.93 7.90
N LYS A 118 -5.80 4.90 7.95
CA LYS A 118 -5.61 6.24 7.39
C LYS A 118 -4.41 6.98 7.98
N TYR A 119 -4.19 6.84 9.28
CA TYR A 119 -3.16 7.56 10.03
C TYR A 119 -1.98 6.68 10.42
N ALA A 120 -1.70 5.64 9.62
CA ALA A 120 -0.52 4.82 9.85
C ALA A 120 0.76 5.65 9.67
N VAL A 121 1.71 5.47 10.58
CA VAL A 121 3.06 6.03 10.49
C VAL A 121 4.05 4.92 10.82
N SER A 122 5.06 4.73 9.96
CA SER A 122 6.12 3.76 10.20
C SER A 122 7.24 4.35 11.07
N SER A 123 8.15 3.52 11.52
CA SER A 123 9.34 3.94 12.28
C SER A 123 10.26 4.88 11.49
N VAL A 124 10.20 4.83 10.15
CA VAL A 124 10.97 5.69 9.25
C VAL A 124 10.16 6.88 8.73
N GLY A 125 8.93 7.08 9.23
CA GLY A 125 8.09 8.22 8.94
C GLY A 125 7.20 8.09 7.70
N ALA A 126 7.10 6.92 7.07
CA ALA A 126 6.14 6.67 5.99
C ALA A 126 4.70 6.85 6.48
N ARG A 127 3.80 7.40 5.66
CA ARG A 127 2.48 7.90 6.08
C ARG A 127 1.32 7.34 5.27
N GLY A 128 0.22 7.11 5.99
CA GLY A 128 -1.10 6.84 5.43
C GLY A 128 -1.29 5.45 4.87
N TYR A 129 -2.30 5.28 4.02
CA TYR A 129 -2.72 3.99 3.49
C TYR A 129 -1.63 3.24 2.75
N MET A 130 -0.85 3.93 1.92
CA MET A 130 0.19 3.37 1.06
C MET A 130 1.61 3.67 1.56
N GLN A 131 1.75 4.12 2.82
CA GLN A 131 3.03 4.39 3.48
C GLN A 131 4.00 5.22 2.63
N VAL A 132 3.48 6.34 2.11
CA VAL A 132 4.26 7.26 1.28
C VAL A 132 5.26 8.02 2.13
N MET A 133 6.52 8.08 1.68
CA MET A 133 7.56 8.84 2.36
C MET A 133 7.35 10.35 2.20
N PRO A 134 7.54 11.15 3.30
CA PRO A 134 7.29 12.60 3.27
C PRO A 134 8.10 13.39 2.24
N PHE A 135 9.28 12.91 1.86
CA PHE A 135 10.08 13.62 0.85
C PHE A 135 9.39 13.68 -0.52
N TRP A 136 8.54 12.68 -0.86
CA TRP A 136 7.80 12.70 -2.12
C TRP A 136 6.90 13.92 -2.26
N SER A 137 6.30 14.43 -1.16
CA SER A 137 5.51 15.66 -1.23
C SER A 137 6.33 16.86 -1.70
N ARG A 138 7.64 16.91 -1.37
CA ARG A 138 8.55 17.96 -1.82
C ARG A 138 9.03 17.75 -3.26
N VAL A 139 9.28 16.50 -3.63
CA VAL A 139 9.88 16.16 -4.94
C VAL A 139 8.88 16.31 -6.09
N ILE A 140 7.65 15.83 -5.90
CA ILE A 140 6.63 15.80 -6.96
C ILE A 140 5.28 16.40 -6.57
N GLY A 141 5.09 16.82 -5.32
CA GLY A 141 3.85 17.42 -4.80
C GLY A 141 3.99 18.92 -4.52
N ASP A 142 3.16 19.41 -3.63
CA ASP A 142 3.09 20.82 -3.21
C ASP A 142 3.96 21.14 -1.98
N GLY A 143 4.73 20.21 -1.50
CA GLY A 143 5.64 20.38 -0.36
C GLY A 143 5.02 20.12 1.00
N ASP A 144 3.72 19.89 1.11
CA ASP A 144 3.06 19.64 2.39
C ASP A 144 2.94 18.14 2.73
N PRO A 145 3.80 17.60 3.61
CA PRO A 145 3.74 16.20 3.99
C PRO A 145 2.53 15.86 4.89
N GLY A 146 1.81 16.85 5.42
CA GLY A 146 0.57 16.65 6.18
C GLY A 146 -0.55 16.12 5.28
N LYS A 147 -0.56 16.52 4.02
CA LYS A 147 -1.53 16.06 3.03
C LYS A 147 -1.44 14.57 2.71
N LEU A 148 -0.34 13.89 3.05
CA LEU A 148 -0.22 12.44 2.94
C LEU A 148 -1.18 11.66 3.86
N PHE A 149 -1.88 12.33 4.78
CA PHE A 149 -2.99 11.74 5.53
C PHE A 149 -4.36 11.97 4.88
N HIS A 150 -4.45 12.78 3.83
CA HIS A 150 -5.66 12.84 3.01
C HIS A 150 -5.74 11.58 2.16
N MET A 151 -6.92 10.95 2.17
CA MET A 151 -7.12 9.65 1.51
C MET A 151 -6.75 9.69 0.04
N GLN A 152 -7.32 10.64 -0.70
CA GLN A 152 -7.09 10.76 -2.13
C GLN A 152 -5.63 11.07 -2.46
N THR A 153 -5.02 12.03 -1.75
CA THR A 153 -3.62 12.40 -1.94
C THR A 153 -2.72 11.19 -1.71
N ASN A 154 -2.93 10.46 -0.61
CA ASN A 154 -2.11 9.30 -0.28
C ASN A 154 -2.20 8.18 -1.31
N LEU A 155 -3.44 7.84 -1.73
CA LEU A 155 -3.66 6.81 -2.74
C LEU A 155 -3.08 7.21 -4.11
N ARG A 156 -3.18 8.49 -4.47
CA ARG A 156 -2.59 9.04 -5.68
C ARG A 156 -1.08 8.91 -5.70
N PHE A 157 -0.40 9.35 -4.64
CA PHE A 157 1.04 9.22 -4.52
C PHE A 157 1.51 7.76 -4.55
N GLY A 158 0.74 6.86 -3.94
CA GLY A 158 1.09 5.45 -3.91
C GLY A 158 0.83 4.70 -5.22
N CYS A 159 0.00 5.26 -6.12
CA CYS A 159 -0.28 4.68 -7.45
C CYS A 159 0.58 5.29 -8.57
N VAL A 160 1.28 6.39 -8.34
CA VAL A 160 2.18 7.08 -9.29
C VAL A 160 3.63 6.68 -9.08
#